data_adfd17880b396f23a339a5845d9af86c
#
_entry.id   adfd17880b396f23a339a5845d9af86c
#
_cell.length_a   1.000
_cell.length_b   1.000
_cell.length_c   1.000
_cell.angle_alpha   90.00
_cell.angle_beta   90.00
_cell.angle_gamma   90.00
#
_symmetry.space_group_name_H-M   'P 1'
#
loop_
_entity.id
_entity.type
_entity.pdbx_description
1 polymer ?
#
loop_
_entity_poly.entity_id
_entity_poly.type
_entity_poly.pdbx_seq_one_letter_code
_entity_poly.pdbx_strand_id
1 'polypeptide(L)'
;MAINFPNSPNNGDTHTAGGKTFTYDSTVGGWSTPGTPAIPAAASAPSNPTVGDLWFDSNNGTLYFYYNDGSSSQWVGVSGPAGADGPAGADGVDATGITKSASDPAITTNGTLGDLWLNTTSGEMYALTDATTNENVWTNIGEGTVNIQPTVAASGGTETTVSGYKYHTFTSSDTFTVTNGGDIDYLVIAGGGAGGGTYAGGGGAGGYISGTTTVTTGSISVTIGGGGTGAQGNVHGGSGTDSVLTGIATSLGGGGGGQWNGSPNTAAGAAGYNGGSGGGGGGVDGTGTPGAGGTGTAGQGYDGGDGSGQTSSTGAGGGGGGAGAAGASATNNTGVDGGAGATWVDNVTRAGGGGSGAVDVASGAGSGGSGGGGNGGLGSGNATAGSANTGSGGGGAGGIRQGFTGSGNPGNGGSGIVIIRYAT
;
A
#
# COMPACT_ATOMS: atom_id res chain seq x y z
N MET A 1 1.53 8.85 -23.48
CA MET A 1 0.57 9.80 -24.08
C MET A 1 1.33 11.06 -24.44
N ALA A 2 1.23 11.54 -25.66
CA ALA A 2 1.82 12.83 -26.01
C ALA A 2 1.05 13.95 -25.27
N ILE A 3 1.78 14.84 -24.62
CA ILE A 3 1.18 16.05 -24.00
C ILE A 3 0.88 17.02 -25.13
N ASN A 4 -0.39 17.43 -25.23
CA ASN A 4 -0.81 18.43 -26.23
C ASN A 4 -0.81 19.81 -25.56
N PHE A 5 0.25 20.58 -25.74
CA PHE A 5 0.35 21.93 -25.22
C PHE A 5 -0.48 22.92 -26.05
N PRO A 6 -1.01 24.00 -25.43
CA PRO A 6 -1.70 25.06 -26.12
C PRO A 6 -0.86 25.70 -27.24
N ASN A 7 -1.48 25.96 -28.38
CA ASN A 7 -0.86 26.72 -29.46
C ASN A 7 -0.85 28.22 -29.10
N SER A 8 0.26 28.91 -29.35
CA SER A 8 0.44 30.36 -29.09
C SER A 8 0.29 30.76 -27.60
N PRO A 9 1.05 30.16 -26.69
CA PRO A 9 1.02 30.54 -25.29
C PRO A 9 1.73 31.87 -25.04
N ASN A 10 1.31 32.59 -23.99
CA ASN A 10 2.01 33.78 -23.51
C ASN A 10 3.04 33.39 -22.43
N ASN A 11 4.02 34.26 -22.22
CA ASN A 11 5.02 34.05 -21.16
C ASN A 11 4.35 33.95 -19.79
N GLY A 12 4.65 32.86 -19.08
CA GLY A 12 4.07 32.58 -17.77
C GLY A 12 2.77 31.76 -17.79
N ASP A 13 2.20 31.48 -18.97
CA ASP A 13 1.03 30.59 -19.06
C ASP A 13 1.35 29.23 -18.49
N THR A 14 0.39 28.63 -17.80
CA THR A 14 0.55 27.29 -17.19
C THR A 14 -0.35 26.27 -17.86
N HIS A 15 0.15 25.06 -18.02
CA HIS A 15 -0.59 23.90 -18.54
C HIS A 15 -0.35 22.68 -17.66
N THR A 16 -1.43 22.03 -17.21
CA THR A 16 -1.32 20.83 -16.37
C THR A 16 -1.68 19.58 -17.17
N ALA A 17 -0.76 18.64 -17.25
CA ALA A 17 -0.94 17.37 -17.92
C ALA A 17 -0.19 16.27 -17.16
N GLY A 18 -0.78 15.09 -17.03
CA GLY A 18 -0.17 13.95 -16.35
C GLY A 18 0.18 14.20 -14.87
N GLY A 19 -0.57 15.10 -14.19
CA GLY A 19 -0.31 15.44 -12.79
C GLY A 19 0.86 16.43 -12.58
N LYS A 20 1.46 16.95 -13.66
CA LYS A 20 2.52 17.98 -13.61
C LYS A 20 2.01 19.27 -14.20
N THR A 21 2.40 20.40 -13.61
CA THR A 21 2.13 21.74 -14.14
C THR A 21 3.38 22.25 -14.83
N PHE A 22 3.22 22.64 -16.08
CA PHE A 22 4.25 23.23 -16.92
C PHE A 22 4.00 24.73 -17.01
N THR A 23 5.07 25.52 -17.08
CA THR A 23 5.01 26.98 -17.30
C THR A 23 5.72 27.30 -18.60
N TYR A 24 5.08 28.12 -19.46
CA TYR A 24 5.67 28.54 -20.69
C TYR A 24 6.61 29.73 -20.47
N ASP A 25 7.82 29.63 -21.03
CA ASP A 25 8.80 30.72 -21.07
C ASP A 25 8.99 31.14 -22.52
N SER A 26 8.57 32.38 -22.82
CA SER A 26 8.68 32.95 -24.17
C SER A 26 10.13 33.31 -24.55
N THR A 27 11.05 33.41 -23.58
CA THR A 27 12.47 33.70 -23.83
C THR A 27 13.18 32.48 -24.42
N VAL A 28 12.78 31.29 -24.00
CA VAL A 28 13.32 30.01 -24.50
C VAL A 28 12.36 29.32 -25.48
N GLY A 29 11.14 29.83 -25.64
CA GLY A 29 10.13 29.31 -26.56
C GLY A 29 9.58 27.94 -26.17
N GLY A 30 9.58 27.57 -24.87
CA GLY A 30 9.27 26.22 -24.41
C GLY A 30 8.51 26.15 -23.09
N TRP A 31 7.93 24.95 -22.83
CA TRP A 31 7.24 24.61 -21.59
C TRP A 31 8.19 23.87 -20.66
N SER A 32 8.32 24.32 -19.39
CA SER A 32 9.15 23.67 -18.37
C SER A 32 8.36 23.38 -17.10
N THR A 33 8.77 22.39 -16.32
CA THR A 33 8.26 22.17 -14.96
C THR A 33 9.09 22.99 -13.96
N PRO A 34 8.50 23.50 -12.86
CA PRO A 34 9.27 24.18 -11.82
C PRO A 34 10.40 23.29 -11.29
N GLY A 35 11.64 23.79 -11.34
CA GLY A 35 12.82 23.07 -10.86
C GLY A 35 13.65 22.34 -11.92
N THR A 36 13.20 22.24 -13.17
CA THR A 36 14.07 21.84 -14.29
C THR A 36 14.69 23.06 -14.93
N PRO A 37 16.01 23.25 -14.90
CA PRO A 37 16.65 24.32 -15.68
C PRO A 37 16.41 24.03 -17.17
N ALA A 38 15.66 24.91 -17.85
CA ALA A 38 15.55 24.84 -19.29
C ALA A 38 16.92 25.17 -19.89
N ILE A 39 17.45 24.30 -20.76
CA ILE A 39 18.65 24.63 -21.55
C ILE A 39 18.19 25.62 -22.64
N PRO A 40 18.66 26.88 -22.64
CA PRO A 40 18.29 27.84 -23.67
C PRO A 40 18.73 27.33 -25.04
N ALA A 41 17.79 27.21 -25.98
CA ALA A 41 18.08 26.92 -27.38
C ALA A 41 18.02 28.24 -28.17
N ALA A 42 19.14 28.71 -28.66
CA ALA A 42 19.22 29.98 -29.38
C ALA A 42 20.35 29.94 -30.41
N ALA A 43 20.21 30.76 -31.45
CA ALA A 43 21.22 30.93 -32.51
C ALA A 43 22.48 31.71 -32.08
N SER A 44 22.46 32.27 -30.86
CA SER A 44 23.59 32.97 -30.26
C SER A 44 23.67 32.71 -28.76
N ALA A 45 24.89 32.69 -28.23
CA ALA A 45 25.13 32.41 -26.84
C ALA A 45 24.49 33.45 -25.91
N PRO A 46 23.98 33.03 -24.72
CA PRO A 46 23.48 33.94 -23.69
C PRO A 46 24.52 35.00 -23.31
N SER A 47 24.07 36.26 -23.08
CA SER A 47 24.96 37.39 -22.87
C SER A 47 25.50 37.51 -21.43
N ASN A 48 24.87 36.86 -20.43
CA ASN A 48 25.28 36.93 -19.04
C ASN A 48 25.26 35.54 -18.40
N PRO A 49 26.10 34.58 -18.86
CA PRO A 49 26.12 33.25 -18.36
C PRO A 49 26.83 33.18 -17.00
N THR A 50 26.39 32.23 -16.18
CA THR A 50 27.07 31.76 -14.94
C THR A 50 27.83 30.47 -15.20
N VAL A 51 28.93 30.26 -14.49
CA VAL A 51 29.69 28.98 -14.60
C VAL A 51 28.77 27.82 -14.23
N GLY A 52 28.66 26.86 -15.15
CA GLY A 52 27.72 25.75 -15.01
C GLY A 52 26.50 25.82 -15.95
N ASP A 53 26.27 26.99 -16.57
CA ASP A 53 25.15 27.15 -17.50
C ASP A 53 25.35 26.32 -18.78
N LEU A 54 24.26 25.80 -19.31
CA LEU A 54 24.18 25.09 -20.58
C LEU A 54 23.48 25.93 -21.62
N TRP A 55 23.90 25.85 -22.88
CA TRP A 55 23.27 26.47 -24.02
C TRP A 55 23.35 25.59 -25.26
N PHE A 56 22.22 25.39 -25.91
CA PHE A 56 22.13 24.67 -27.18
C PHE A 56 22.11 25.62 -28.34
N ASP A 57 23.14 25.60 -29.21
CA ASP A 57 23.20 26.36 -30.42
C ASP A 57 22.29 25.75 -31.49
N SER A 58 21.18 26.40 -31.78
CA SER A 58 20.19 25.98 -32.78
C SER A 58 20.67 26.02 -34.21
N ASN A 59 21.79 26.71 -34.51
CA ASN A 59 22.34 26.81 -35.87
C ASN A 59 23.17 25.54 -36.24
N ASN A 60 23.92 25.00 -35.29
CA ASN A 60 24.84 23.90 -35.55
C ASN A 60 24.51 22.64 -34.77
N GLY A 61 23.46 22.67 -33.92
CA GLY A 61 23.05 21.49 -33.09
C GLY A 61 24.04 21.14 -32.00
N THR A 62 24.87 22.06 -31.54
CA THR A 62 25.90 21.84 -30.56
C THR A 62 25.45 22.33 -29.18
N LEU A 63 25.59 21.47 -28.17
CA LEU A 63 25.44 21.86 -26.77
C LEU A 63 26.74 22.46 -26.26
N TYR A 64 26.68 23.59 -25.59
CA TYR A 64 27.79 24.27 -24.97
C TYR A 64 27.56 24.35 -23.45
N PHE A 65 28.70 24.31 -22.73
CA PHE A 65 28.78 24.46 -21.29
C PHE A 65 29.64 25.69 -20.97
N TYR A 66 29.17 26.58 -20.09
CA TYR A 66 29.94 27.73 -19.66
C TYR A 66 30.92 27.35 -18.55
N TYR A 67 32.20 27.39 -18.86
CA TYR A 67 33.28 26.88 -18.05
C TYR A 67 34.25 27.99 -17.66
N ASN A 68 34.81 27.89 -16.43
CA ASN A 68 35.91 28.73 -15.95
C ASN A 68 37.11 27.85 -15.65
N ASP A 69 38.25 28.13 -16.29
CA ASP A 69 39.53 27.39 -16.13
C ASP A 69 40.40 27.96 -15.00
N GLY A 70 39.87 28.92 -14.23
CA GLY A 70 40.60 29.65 -13.17
C GLY A 70 41.27 30.94 -13.68
N SER A 71 41.37 31.18 -14.97
CA SER A 71 41.93 32.38 -15.63
C SER A 71 40.95 33.05 -16.57
N SER A 72 40.05 32.30 -17.19
CA SER A 72 39.03 32.81 -18.11
C SER A 72 37.73 32.00 -18.03
N SER A 73 36.63 32.62 -18.47
CA SER A 73 35.31 31.94 -18.59
C SER A 73 34.88 31.96 -20.06
N GLN A 74 34.42 30.82 -20.56
CA GLN A 74 34.05 30.66 -21.96
C GLN A 74 33.02 29.56 -22.17
N TRP A 75 32.31 29.60 -23.29
CA TRP A 75 31.44 28.53 -23.75
C TRP A 75 32.30 27.43 -24.41
N VAL A 76 32.24 26.21 -23.89
CA VAL A 76 32.98 25.06 -24.41
C VAL A 76 31.96 24.09 -25.03
N GLY A 77 32.13 23.79 -26.31
CA GLY A 77 31.29 22.81 -27.01
C GLY A 77 31.46 21.41 -26.41
N VAL A 78 30.35 20.79 -26.13
CA VAL A 78 30.30 19.41 -25.59
C VAL A 78 30.64 18.38 -26.69
N SER A 79 30.60 18.78 -27.96
CA SER A 79 31.12 18.02 -29.08
C SER A 79 32.51 18.57 -29.45
N GLY A 80 33.55 17.82 -29.11
CA GLY A 80 34.89 18.13 -29.60
C GLY A 80 34.97 18.15 -31.16
N PRO A 81 35.92 18.89 -31.76
CA PRO A 81 36.12 18.85 -33.20
C PRO A 81 36.37 17.43 -33.67
N ALA A 82 35.77 17.05 -34.81
CA ALA A 82 36.03 15.78 -35.44
C ALA A 82 37.55 15.64 -35.70
N GLY A 83 38.24 14.90 -34.87
CA GLY A 83 39.61 14.52 -35.08
C GLY A 83 39.69 13.44 -36.15
N ALA A 84 40.69 13.53 -37.02
CA ALA A 84 40.98 12.51 -38.01
C ALA A 84 41.17 11.13 -37.35
N ASP A 85 40.69 10.09 -38.05
CA ASP A 85 40.77 8.67 -37.63
C ASP A 85 42.19 8.29 -37.18
N GLY A 86 42.37 8.16 -35.87
CA GLY A 86 43.52 7.53 -35.26
C GLY A 86 43.16 6.11 -34.82
N PRO A 87 44.14 5.17 -34.73
CA PRO A 87 43.87 3.80 -34.35
C PRO A 87 43.26 3.74 -32.93
N ALA A 88 42.31 2.83 -32.74
CA ALA A 88 41.61 2.63 -31.49
C ALA A 88 42.58 2.59 -30.28
N GLY A 89 42.63 3.65 -29.54
CA GLY A 89 43.29 3.72 -28.25
C GLY A 89 42.33 3.31 -27.14
N ALA A 90 42.87 2.61 -26.17
CA ALA A 90 42.14 2.21 -24.95
C ALA A 90 41.32 3.37 -24.36
N ASP A 91 40.15 3.07 -23.84
CA ASP A 91 39.23 3.99 -23.22
C ASP A 91 39.95 4.95 -22.26
N GLY A 92 40.27 6.16 -22.72
CA GLY A 92 40.76 7.25 -21.92
C GLY A 92 39.58 7.92 -21.25
N VAL A 93 39.58 7.96 -19.95
CA VAL A 93 38.69 8.83 -19.17
C VAL A 93 39.00 10.26 -19.57
N ASP A 94 38.17 10.84 -20.41
CA ASP A 94 38.31 12.25 -20.78
C ASP A 94 37.91 13.10 -19.58
N ALA A 95 38.75 14.06 -19.21
CA ALA A 95 38.61 14.90 -17.99
C ALA A 95 37.40 15.86 -18.05
N THR A 96 36.45 15.65 -18.93
CA THR A 96 35.23 16.46 -19.08
C THR A 96 33.91 15.75 -18.74
N GLY A 97 33.99 14.56 -18.15
CA GLY A 97 32.83 14.00 -17.43
C GLY A 97 31.60 13.56 -18.23
N ILE A 98 31.65 13.51 -19.57
CA ILE A 98 30.52 12.97 -20.36
C ILE A 98 30.96 11.70 -21.10
N THR A 99 30.38 10.57 -20.70
CA THR A 99 30.53 9.31 -21.45
C THR A 99 29.54 9.27 -22.61
N LYS A 100 30.00 8.95 -23.81
CA LYS A 100 29.17 8.80 -25.01
C LYS A 100 29.08 7.32 -25.40
N SER A 101 27.87 6.81 -25.59
CA SER A 101 27.60 5.43 -26.00
C SER A 101 26.39 5.36 -26.92
N ALA A 102 26.29 4.32 -27.71
CA ALA A 102 25.10 4.03 -28.51
C ALA A 102 23.96 3.38 -27.71
N SER A 103 24.22 3.05 -26.45
CA SER A 103 23.25 2.45 -25.52
C SER A 103 23.14 3.29 -24.23
N ASP A 104 22.08 3.07 -23.49
CA ASP A 104 21.91 3.61 -22.13
C ASP A 104 22.99 3.07 -21.19
N PRO A 105 23.33 3.80 -20.10
CA PRO A 105 24.19 3.27 -19.05
C PRO A 105 23.51 2.08 -18.36
N ALA A 106 24.28 1.06 -18.02
CA ALA A 106 23.78 -0.03 -17.19
C ALA A 106 23.94 0.30 -15.71
N ILE A 107 23.17 -0.34 -14.84
CA ILE A 107 23.32 -0.21 -13.38
C ILE A 107 24.72 -0.64 -12.90
N THR A 108 25.41 -1.48 -13.68
CA THR A 108 26.77 -1.92 -13.42
C THR A 108 27.83 -0.99 -14.03
N THR A 109 27.41 0.08 -14.72
CA THR A 109 28.32 1.08 -15.26
C THR A 109 28.78 1.98 -14.11
N ASN A 110 29.90 1.61 -13.48
CA ASN A 110 30.45 2.34 -12.33
C ASN A 110 31.03 3.67 -12.77
N GLY A 111 30.87 4.68 -11.92
CA GLY A 111 31.36 6.03 -12.11
C GLY A 111 31.44 6.80 -10.80
N THR A 112 31.59 8.11 -10.91
CA THR A 112 31.59 9.03 -9.77
C THR A 112 30.27 9.80 -9.76
N LEU A 113 29.72 10.12 -8.59
CA LEU A 113 28.52 10.96 -8.47
C LEU A 113 28.67 12.23 -9.30
N GLY A 114 27.68 12.48 -10.17
CA GLY A 114 27.68 13.61 -11.10
C GLY A 114 28.25 13.30 -12.49
N ASP A 115 28.79 12.10 -12.72
CA ASP A 115 29.18 11.69 -14.08
C ASP A 115 27.97 11.75 -15.01
N LEU A 116 28.21 12.19 -16.26
CA LEU A 116 27.20 12.31 -17.30
C LEU A 116 27.37 11.24 -18.38
N TRP A 117 26.25 10.75 -18.89
CA TRP A 117 26.20 9.79 -19.98
C TRP A 117 25.27 10.29 -21.09
N LEU A 118 25.73 10.29 -22.33
CA LEU A 118 24.93 10.59 -23.51
C LEU A 118 24.73 9.33 -24.36
N ASN A 119 23.48 8.91 -24.50
CA ASN A 119 23.11 7.91 -25.51
C ASN A 119 23.07 8.60 -26.88
N THR A 120 24.03 8.27 -27.75
CA THR A 120 24.14 8.89 -29.07
C THR A 120 23.09 8.39 -30.07
N THR A 121 22.36 7.32 -29.73
CA THR A 121 21.28 6.75 -30.57
C THR A 121 19.93 7.40 -30.24
N SER A 122 19.59 7.54 -28.95
CA SER A 122 18.34 8.12 -28.51
C SER A 122 18.43 9.63 -28.29
N GLY A 123 19.62 10.17 -28.07
CA GLY A 123 19.84 11.56 -27.66
C GLY A 123 19.59 11.82 -26.18
N GLU A 124 19.31 10.78 -25.40
CA GLU A 124 19.05 10.92 -23.97
C GLU A 124 20.32 11.15 -23.18
N MET A 125 20.21 11.99 -22.14
CA MET A 125 21.29 12.26 -21.19
C MET A 125 20.94 11.75 -19.80
N TYR A 126 21.92 11.13 -19.14
CA TYR A 126 21.80 10.64 -17.79
C TYR A 126 22.88 11.23 -16.90
N ALA A 127 22.56 11.46 -15.61
CA ALA A 127 23.52 11.78 -14.57
C ALA A 127 23.57 10.64 -13.57
N LEU A 128 24.77 10.28 -13.11
CA LEU A 128 24.95 9.32 -12.03
C LEU A 128 24.57 9.99 -10.70
N THR A 129 23.46 9.62 -10.12
CA THR A 129 22.91 10.18 -8.87
C THR A 129 23.12 9.28 -7.66
N ASP A 130 23.42 8.00 -7.89
CA ASP A 130 23.90 7.07 -6.86
C ASP A 130 24.99 6.18 -7.48
N ALA A 131 26.18 6.15 -6.84
CA ALA A 131 27.37 5.45 -7.31
C ALA A 131 27.63 4.16 -6.50
N THR A 132 26.59 3.51 -6.00
CA THR A 132 26.73 2.21 -5.32
C THR A 132 27.19 1.15 -6.31
N THR A 133 28.34 0.53 -6.04
CA THR A 133 29.00 -0.41 -6.96
C THR A 133 28.06 -1.50 -7.46
N ASN A 134 27.87 -1.60 -8.77
CA ASN A 134 26.94 -2.50 -9.49
C ASN A 134 25.45 -2.27 -9.22
N GLU A 135 25.09 -1.20 -8.49
CA GLU A 135 23.72 -0.77 -8.20
C GLU A 135 23.56 0.73 -8.47
N ASN A 136 24.23 1.23 -9.49
CA ASN A 136 24.24 2.65 -9.81
C ASN A 136 22.87 3.14 -10.26
N VAL A 137 22.51 4.37 -9.87
CA VAL A 137 21.31 5.06 -10.35
C VAL A 137 21.73 6.12 -11.35
N TRP A 138 21.28 5.97 -12.58
CA TRP A 138 21.46 6.94 -13.65
C TRP A 138 20.12 7.66 -13.89
N THR A 139 20.02 8.90 -13.45
CA THR A 139 18.81 9.71 -13.62
C THR A 139 18.82 10.37 -14.98
N ASN A 140 17.76 10.21 -15.76
CA ASN A 140 17.57 10.90 -17.02
C ASN A 140 17.37 12.40 -16.72
N ILE A 141 18.28 13.24 -17.22
CA ILE A 141 18.26 14.70 -17.05
C ILE A 141 17.80 15.44 -18.33
N GLY A 142 17.46 14.69 -19.39
CA GLY A 142 16.83 15.19 -20.60
C GLY A 142 15.29 15.26 -20.44
N GLU A 143 14.58 15.38 -21.56
CA GLU A 143 13.11 15.37 -21.59
C GLU A 143 12.52 13.96 -21.43
N GLY A 144 13.34 12.93 -21.30
CA GLY A 144 12.94 11.53 -21.09
C GLY A 144 12.40 11.28 -19.68
N THR A 145 11.48 10.33 -19.56
CA THR A 145 10.83 9.96 -18.29
C THR A 145 11.41 8.71 -17.66
N VAL A 146 12.39 8.08 -18.31
CA VAL A 146 12.97 6.80 -17.86
C VAL A 146 14.29 7.06 -17.15
N ASN A 147 14.30 6.81 -15.85
CA ASN A 147 15.55 6.71 -15.07
C ASN A 147 16.09 5.28 -15.17
N ILE A 148 17.39 5.13 -15.37
CA ILE A 148 18.05 3.83 -15.24
C ILE A 148 18.31 3.63 -13.75
N GLN A 149 17.50 2.81 -13.14
CA GLN A 149 17.61 2.42 -11.74
C GLN A 149 17.75 0.89 -11.66
N PRO A 150 18.39 0.38 -10.62
CA PRO A 150 18.34 -1.04 -10.34
C PRO A 150 16.87 -1.47 -10.24
N THR A 151 16.45 -2.45 -11.02
CA THR A 151 15.17 -3.10 -10.78
C THR A 151 15.29 -3.95 -9.53
N VAL A 152 14.33 -3.84 -8.62
CA VAL A 152 14.31 -4.70 -7.44
C VAL A 152 14.37 -6.16 -7.90
N ALA A 153 15.26 -6.93 -7.27
CA ALA A 153 15.31 -8.37 -7.44
C ALA A 153 15.22 -9.03 -6.07
N ALA A 154 14.26 -9.92 -5.92
CA ALA A 154 14.02 -10.60 -4.65
C ALA A 154 13.41 -11.98 -4.87
N SER A 155 13.42 -12.80 -3.82
CA SER A 155 12.79 -14.11 -3.76
C SER A 155 12.04 -14.29 -2.44
N GLY A 156 11.15 -15.29 -2.39
CA GLY A 156 10.34 -15.62 -1.21
C GLY A 156 8.85 -15.51 -1.47
N GLY A 157 8.07 -16.26 -0.71
CA GLY A 157 6.63 -16.39 -0.93
C GLY A 157 6.28 -17.01 -2.29
N THR A 158 5.03 -16.84 -2.71
CA THR A 158 4.56 -17.23 -4.05
C THR A 158 4.75 -16.07 -5.01
N GLU A 159 5.54 -16.27 -6.07
CA GLU A 159 5.87 -15.25 -7.06
C GLU A 159 4.91 -15.29 -8.24
N THR A 160 4.42 -14.11 -8.66
CA THR A 160 3.63 -13.93 -9.88
C THR A 160 3.99 -12.61 -10.55
N THR A 161 3.90 -12.54 -11.89
CA THR A 161 4.14 -11.30 -12.64
C THR A 161 2.88 -10.90 -13.38
N VAL A 162 2.40 -9.69 -13.12
CA VAL A 162 1.17 -9.15 -13.72
C VAL A 162 1.38 -7.69 -14.07
N SER A 163 1.08 -7.31 -15.31
CA SER A 163 1.09 -5.90 -15.77
C SER A 163 2.37 -5.12 -15.46
N GLY A 164 3.54 -5.74 -15.63
CA GLY A 164 4.85 -5.10 -15.39
C GLY A 164 5.23 -4.99 -13.90
N TYR A 165 4.54 -5.71 -13.02
CA TYR A 165 4.90 -5.85 -11.61
C TYR A 165 5.13 -7.30 -11.23
N LYS A 166 6.16 -7.55 -10.44
CA LYS A 166 6.39 -8.82 -9.75
C LYS A 166 5.78 -8.76 -8.36
N TYR A 167 4.98 -9.75 -8.01
CA TYR A 167 4.33 -9.91 -6.72
C TYR A 167 4.94 -11.07 -5.95
N HIS A 168 5.18 -10.87 -4.67
CA HIS A 168 5.53 -11.89 -3.68
C HIS A 168 4.40 -11.99 -2.67
N THR A 169 3.68 -13.11 -2.65
CA THR A 169 2.52 -13.33 -1.77
C THR A 169 2.88 -14.35 -0.69
N PHE A 170 2.77 -13.94 0.58
CA PHE A 170 3.05 -14.76 1.75
C PHE A 170 1.74 -15.07 2.47
N THR A 171 1.37 -16.34 2.51
CA THR A 171 0.22 -16.89 3.27
C THR A 171 0.64 -17.70 4.48
N SER A 172 1.93 -17.86 4.70
CA SER A 172 2.61 -18.41 5.86
C SER A 172 3.88 -17.63 6.15
N SER A 173 4.36 -17.67 7.38
CA SER A 173 5.61 -17.00 7.76
C SER A 173 6.79 -17.55 6.97
N ASP A 174 7.64 -16.64 6.46
CA ASP A 174 8.74 -16.93 5.55
C ASP A 174 9.75 -15.76 5.55
N THR A 175 10.69 -15.76 4.61
CA THR A 175 11.67 -14.69 4.41
C THR A 175 11.53 -14.09 3.02
N PHE A 176 11.49 -12.78 2.94
CA PHE A 176 11.66 -12.02 1.71
C PHE A 176 13.15 -11.67 1.58
N THR A 177 13.84 -12.25 0.60
CA THR A 177 15.27 -12.05 0.38
C THR A 177 15.49 -11.11 -0.81
N VAL A 178 16.00 -9.92 -0.53
CA VAL A 178 16.31 -8.90 -1.52
C VAL A 178 17.75 -9.10 -2.00
N THR A 179 17.94 -9.34 -3.29
CA THR A 179 19.25 -9.46 -3.94
C THR A 179 19.66 -8.20 -4.67
N ASN A 180 18.69 -7.35 -5.02
CA ASN A 180 18.92 -6.00 -5.55
C ASN A 180 17.86 -5.06 -4.96
N GLY A 181 18.30 -3.96 -4.34
CA GLY A 181 17.45 -3.02 -3.62
C GLY A 181 16.64 -2.11 -4.55
N GLY A 182 15.77 -1.30 -3.97
CA GLY A 182 14.92 -0.33 -4.66
C GLY A 182 13.55 -0.19 -4.00
N ASP A 183 12.63 0.48 -4.67
CA ASP A 183 11.30 0.77 -4.13
C ASP A 183 10.34 -0.41 -4.30
N ILE A 184 9.64 -0.72 -3.23
CA ILE A 184 8.58 -1.73 -3.19
C ILE A 184 7.28 -1.12 -2.68
N ASP A 185 6.15 -1.58 -3.20
CA ASP A 185 4.85 -1.43 -2.57
C ASP A 185 4.58 -2.65 -1.69
N TYR A 186 3.99 -2.43 -0.52
CA TYR A 186 3.64 -3.52 0.39
C TYR A 186 2.22 -3.41 0.92
N LEU A 187 1.66 -4.57 1.25
CA LEU A 187 0.42 -4.76 1.99
C LEU A 187 0.66 -5.78 3.10
N VAL A 188 0.37 -5.40 4.34
CA VAL A 188 0.45 -6.26 5.53
C VAL A 188 -0.92 -6.32 6.18
N ILE A 189 -1.53 -7.49 6.23
CA ILE A 189 -2.82 -7.72 6.89
C ILE A 189 -2.62 -8.79 7.97
N ALA A 190 -3.02 -8.47 9.19
CA ALA A 190 -2.97 -9.39 10.34
C ALA A 190 -4.11 -10.42 10.30
N GLY A 191 -4.08 -11.40 11.21
CA GLY A 191 -5.21 -12.32 11.39
C GLY A 191 -6.44 -11.62 11.94
N GLY A 192 -7.65 -11.96 11.44
CA GLY A 192 -8.92 -11.48 11.95
C GLY A 192 -9.31 -12.13 13.27
N GLY A 193 -10.15 -11.46 14.07
CA GLY A 193 -10.74 -12.01 15.29
C GLY A 193 -11.86 -13.00 14.98
N ALA A 194 -12.12 -13.92 15.88
CA ALA A 194 -13.29 -14.79 15.80
C ALA A 194 -14.56 -14.09 16.28
N GLY A 195 -15.71 -14.55 15.87
CA GLY A 195 -16.99 -14.18 16.44
C GLY A 195 -17.15 -14.71 17.88
N GLY A 196 -17.92 -14.01 18.70
CA GLY A 196 -18.26 -14.47 20.04
C GLY A 196 -19.33 -15.58 20.03
N GLY A 197 -19.52 -16.24 21.16
CA GLY A 197 -20.54 -17.28 21.34
C GLY A 197 -21.84 -16.70 21.95
N THR A 198 -22.97 -17.16 21.51
CA THR A 198 -24.35 -16.82 21.94
C THR A 198 -24.72 -15.33 21.85
N TYR A 199 -25.67 -14.96 21.00
CA TYR A 199 -26.11 -13.56 20.72
C TYR A 199 -24.94 -12.61 20.49
N ALA A 200 -23.98 -13.08 19.77
CA ALA A 200 -22.64 -12.58 19.84
C ALA A 200 -22.32 -11.55 18.75
N GLY A 201 -21.39 -10.69 19.08
CA GLY A 201 -20.75 -9.80 18.10
C GLY A 201 -19.88 -10.57 17.10
N GLY A 202 -19.79 -10.04 15.90
CA GLY A 202 -18.83 -10.51 14.89
C GLY A 202 -17.39 -10.16 15.28
N GLY A 203 -16.42 -10.97 14.85
CA GLY A 203 -15.00 -10.65 14.99
C GLY A 203 -14.56 -9.49 14.12
N GLY A 204 -13.67 -8.63 14.62
CA GLY A 204 -13.04 -7.55 13.84
C GLY A 204 -12.04 -8.11 12.83
N ALA A 205 -11.84 -7.42 11.73
CA ALA A 205 -10.77 -7.75 10.79
C ALA A 205 -9.39 -7.48 11.42
N GLY A 206 -8.37 -8.20 10.98
CA GLY A 206 -6.98 -7.84 11.23
C GLY A 206 -6.65 -6.45 10.67
N GLY A 207 -5.69 -5.78 11.26
CA GLY A 207 -5.22 -4.49 10.79
C GLY A 207 -4.79 -4.58 9.32
N TYR A 208 -4.89 -3.47 8.62
CA TYR A 208 -4.55 -3.35 7.21
C TYR A 208 -3.57 -2.18 7.06
N ILE A 209 -2.35 -2.47 6.68
CA ILE A 209 -1.32 -1.47 6.44
C ILE A 209 -0.78 -1.64 5.03
N SER A 210 -0.75 -0.56 4.27
CA SER A 210 -0.11 -0.53 2.96
C SER A 210 0.73 0.72 2.79
N GLY A 211 1.75 0.64 1.98
CA GLY A 211 2.64 1.77 1.70
C GLY A 211 3.68 1.42 0.67
N THR A 212 4.59 2.37 0.45
CA THR A 212 5.78 2.23 -0.38
C THR A 212 7.01 2.49 0.48
N THR A 213 8.07 1.74 0.27
CA THR A 213 9.35 1.93 0.96
C THR A 213 10.51 1.48 0.08
N THR A 214 11.69 2.02 0.33
CA THR A 214 12.91 1.54 -0.31
C THR A 214 13.52 0.42 0.54
N VAL A 215 13.90 -0.68 -0.09
CA VAL A 215 14.60 -1.81 0.56
C VAL A 215 16.02 -1.92 0.03
N THR A 216 16.93 -2.37 0.89
CA THR A 216 18.32 -2.67 0.53
C THR A 216 18.52 -4.17 0.45
N THR A 217 19.63 -4.60 -0.15
CA THR A 217 20.04 -6.01 -0.19
C THR A 217 20.07 -6.64 1.20
N GLY A 218 19.44 -7.78 1.35
CA GLY A 218 19.35 -8.47 2.66
C GLY A 218 18.09 -9.32 2.80
N SER A 219 17.89 -9.87 3.99
CA SER A 219 16.75 -10.72 4.32
C SER A 219 15.80 -10.00 5.27
N ILE A 220 14.51 -9.96 4.90
CA ILE A 220 13.42 -9.37 5.68
C ILE A 220 12.51 -10.51 6.12
N SER A 221 12.35 -10.69 7.43
CA SER A 221 11.46 -11.71 7.96
C SER A 221 10.00 -11.29 7.81
N VAL A 222 9.17 -12.21 7.32
CA VAL A 222 7.72 -12.05 7.15
C VAL A 222 7.03 -12.98 8.13
N THR A 223 6.24 -12.42 9.04
CA THR A 223 5.39 -13.17 9.97
C THR A 223 3.93 -13.01 9.56
N ILE A 224 3.21 -14.10 9.43
CA ILE A 224 1.78 -14.09 9.09
C ILE A 224 0.97 -14.44 10.35
N GLY A 225 0.07 -13.55 10.74
CA GLY A 225 -0.81 -13.72 11.87
C GLY A 225 -1.91 -14.76 11.62
N GLY A 226 -2.16 -15.61 12.58
CA GLY A 226 -3.29 -16.55 12.58
C GLY A 226 -4.59 -15.85 12.92
N GLY A 227 -5.72 -16.35 12.39
CA GLY A 227 -7.04 -15.93 12.81
C GLY A 227 -7.39 -16.40 14.24
N GLY A 228 -8.20 -15.63 14.94
CA GLY A 228 -8.72 -15.98 16.25
C GLY A 228 -9.61 -17.23 16.20
N THR A 229 -9.69 -17.93 17.31
CA THR A 229 -10.52 -19.16 17.42
C THR A 229 -11.83 -18.84 18.12
N GLY A 230 -12.94 -19.26 17.52
CA GLY A 230 -14.27 -19.21 18.12
C GLY A 230 -14.53 -20.42 19.02
N ALA A 231 -15.23 -20.21 20.11
CA ALA A 231 -15.65 -21.28 21.01
C ALA A 231 -17.15 -21.18 21.32
N GLN A 232 -17.81 -22.32 21.44
CA GLN A 232 -19.23 -22.40 21.79
C GLN A 232 -19.53 -21.87 23.20
N GLY A 233 -20.75 -21.47 23.42
CA GLY A 233 -21.26 -21.02 24.72
C GLY A 233 -20.99 -19.54 24.96
N ASN A 234 -21.05 -19.15 26.22
CA ASN A 234 -20.85 -17.75 26.62
C ASN A 234 -19.34 -17.44 26.72
N VAL A 235 -18.69 -17.39 25.59
CA VAL A 235 -17.24 -17.16 25.49
C VAL A 235 -16.96 -16.09 24.45
N HIS A 236 -16.06 -15.18 24.75
CA HIS A 236 -15.55 -14.21 23.77
C HIS A 236 -14.92 -14.94 22.58
N GLY A 237 -15.05 -14.36 21.42
CA GLY A 237 -14.20 -14.73 20.30
C GLY A 237 -12.73 -14.46 20.62
N GLY A 238 -11.84 -15.34 20.19
CA GLY A 238 -10.40 -15.11 20.28
C GLY A 238 -9.98 -13.98 19.33
N SER A 239 -9.05 -13.13 19.77
CA SER A 239 -8.42 -12.16 18.87
C SER A 239 -7.49 -12.86 17.87
N GLY A 240 -7.32 -12.26 16.69
CA GLY A 240 -6.27 -12.64 15.76
C GLY A 240 -4.89 -12.29 16.28
N THR A 241 -3.86 -12.73 15.58
CA THR A 241 -2.46 -12.38 15.89
C THR A 241 -1.86 -11.48 14.81
N ASP A 242 -0.80 -10.77 15.18
CA ASP A 242 -0.17 -9.78 14.34
C ASP A 242 0.53 -10.39 13.11
N SER A 243 0.53 -9.62 12.01
CA SER A 243 1.43 -9.87 10.87
C SER A 243 2.52 -8.81 10.84
N VAL A 244 3.74 -9.23 10.55
CA VAL A 244 4.92 -8.35 10.61
C VAL A 244 5.75 -8.50 9.33
N LEU A 245 6.02 -7.37 8.69
CA LEU A 245 7.10 -7.22 7.72
C LEU A 245 8.24 -6.48 8.45
N THR A 246 9.24 -7.23 8.90
CA THR A 246 10.24 -6.76 9.88
C THR A 246 10.95 -5.49 9.43
N GLY A 247 10.95 -4.49 10.30
CA GLY A 247 11.58 -3.18 10.03
C GLY A 247 10.73 -2.24 9.16
N ILE A 248 9.58 -2.70 8.62
CA ILE A 248 8.74 -1.92 7.70
C ILE A 248 7.33 -1.68 8.28
N ALA A 249 6.60 -2.74 8.65
CA ALA A 249 5.23 -2.62 9.13
C ALA A 249 4.83 -3.73 10.08
N THR A 250 4.07 -3.38 11.14
CA THR A 250 3.40 -4.32 12.03
C THR A 250 1.92 -4.05 12.02
N SER A 251 1.15 -5.00 11.54
CA SER A 251 -0.30 -4.97 11.52
C SER A 251 -0.84 -5.77 12.70
N LEU A 252 -1.75 -5.19 13.48
CA LEU A 252 -2.28 -5.77 14.71
C LEU A 252 -3.42 -6.74 14.42
N GLY A 253 -3.49 -7.83 15.18
CA GLY A 253 -4.59 -8.79 15.10
C GLY A 253 -5.96 -8.15 15.32
N GLY A 254 -6.99 -8.67 14.67
CA GLY A 254 -8.36 -8.22 14.83
C GLY A 254 -8.95 -8.62 16.18
N GLY A 255 -9.82 -7.77 16.75
CA GLY A 255 -10.50 -8.01 18.04
C GLY A 255 -11.56 -9.11 17.95
N GLY A 256 -11.61 -9.99 18.94
CA GLY A 256 -12.67 -10.99 19.06
C GLY A 256 -14.03 -10.37 19.38
N GLY A 257 -15.12 -10.97 18.89
CA GLY A 257 -16.49 -10.53 19.17
C GLY A 257 -16.90 -10.79 20.61
N GLY A 258 -17.69 -9.87 21.18
CA GLY A 258 -18.28 -9.98 22.50
C GLY A 258 -19.38 -11.05 22.54
N GLN A 259 -19.59 -11.61 23.72
CA GLN A 259 -20.58 -12.65 24.02
C GLN A 259 -21.73 -12.10 24.86
N TRP A 260 -22.79 -12.92 25.02
CA TRP A 260 -23.78 -12.74 26.06
C TRP A 260 -23.26 -13.22 27.42
N ASN A 261 -23.52 -12.49 28.52
CA ASN A 261 -23.02 -12.84 29.86
C ASN A 261 -23.97 -13.69 30.74
N GLY A 262 -24.96 -14.34 30.16
CA GLY A 262 -25.60 -15.52 30.75
C GLY A 262 -26.56 -15.33 31.93
N SER A 263 -26.96 -14.11 32.32
CA SER A 263 -27.97 -13.93 33.41
C SER A 263 -29.22 -13.26 32.86
N PRO A 264 -30.44 -13.82 33.08
CA PRO A 264 -31.66 -13.21 32.60
C PRO A 264 -31.90 -11.85 33.28
N ASN A 265 -32.21 -10.83 32.50
CA ASN A 265 -32.71 -9.50 32.88
C ASN A 265 -31.76 -8.51 33.56
N THR A 266 -30.52 -8.85 33.88
CA THR A 266 -29.61 -7.92 34.57
C THR A 266 -28.14 -7.96 34.11
N ALA A 267 -27.75 -8.90 33.27
CA ALA A 267 -26.37 -9.01 32.81
C ALA A 267 -26.04 -8.01 31.70
N ALA A 268 -24.83 -7.48 31.73
CA ALA A 268 -24.30 -6.68 30.63
C ALA A 268 -23.78 -7.63 29.52
N GLY A 269 -24.03 -7.32 28.27
CA GLY A 269 -23.33 -7.91 27.14
C GLY A 269 -21.84 -7.65 27.27
N ALA A 270 -21.02 -8.59 26.81
CA ALA A 270 -19.59 -8.37 26.82
C ALA A 270 -19.18 -7.44 25.68
N ALA A 271 -18.30 -6.50 25.95
CA ALA A 271 -17.71 -5.65 24.90
C ALA A 271 -16.88 -6.50 23.92
N GLY A 272 -16.85 -6.13 22.66
CA GLY A 272 -15.88 -6.64 21.70
C GLY A 272 -14.45 -6.28 22.11
N TYR A 273 -13.45 -7.08 21.75
CA TYR A 273 -12.06 -6.76 22.00
C TYR A 273 -11.56 -5.70 20.98
N ASN A 274 -10.66 -4.86 21.46
CA ASN A 274 -9.90 -3.96 20.58
C ASN A 274 -8.92 -4.76 19.70
N GLY A 275 -8.56 -4.19 18.57
CA GLY A 275 -7.60 -4.82 17.66
C GLY A 275 -7.21 -3.92 16.51
N GLY A 276 -6.65 -4.48 15.44
CA GLY A 276 -6.47 -3.78 14.17
C GLY A 276 -7.79 -3.17 13.71
N SER A 277 -8.86 -3.99 13.64
CA SER A 277 -10.25 -3.56 13.70
C SER A 277 -10.92 -4.18 14.93
N GLY A 278 -11.87 -3.48 15.55
CA GLY A 278 -12.52 -3.88 16.78
C GLY A 278 -13.56 -4.98 16.55
N GLY A 279 -13.73 -5.90 17.50
CA GLY A 279 -14.83 -6.86 17.51
C GLY A 279 -16.17 -6.21 17.85
N GLY A 280 -17.29 -6.74 17.36
CA GLY A 280 -18.63 -6.29 17.73
C GLY A 280 -18.99 -6.65 19.17
N GLY A 281 -19.84 -5.84 19.82
CA GLY A 281 -20.33 -6.09 21.18
C GLY A 281 -21.38 -7.20 21.23
N GLY A 282 -21.52 -7.85 22.37
CA GLY A 282 -22.53 -8.89 22.61
C GLY A 282 -23.93 -8.29 22.86
N GLY A 283 -24.97 -8.96 22.41
CA GLY A 283 -26.35 -8.64 22.72
C GLY A 283 -26.74 -9.07 24.14
N VAL A 284 -27.89 -8.60 24.64
CA VAL A 284 -28.42 -8.96 25.98
C VAL A 284 -29.89 -9.31 25.92
N ASP A 285 -30.34 -10.05 26.96
CA ASP A 285 -31.73 -10.30 27.23
C ASP A 285 -32.34 -9.16 28.08
N GLY A 286 -33.54 -8.75 27.73
CA GLY A 286 -34.32 -7.82 28.58
C GLY A 286 -33.68 -6.40 28.67
N THR A 287 -33.58 -5.89 29.88
CA THR A 287 -33.12 -4.53 30.19
C THR A 287 -31.63 -4.42 30.51
N GLY A 288 -30.86 -5.48 30.22
CA GLY A 288 -29.39 -5.46 30.40
C GLY A 288 -28.69 -4.40 29.53
N THR A 289 -27.48 -4.02 29.88
CA THR A 289 -26.67 -3.08 29.09
C THR A 289 -26.00 -3.84 27.96
N PRO A 290 -26.25 -3.52 26.68
CA PRO A 290 -25.55 -4.15 25.56
C PRO A 290 -24.04 -3.96 25.65
N GLY A 291 -23.31 -4.92 25.11
CA GLY A 291 -21.87 -4.81 24.98
C GLY A 291 -21.48 -3.73 23.96
N ALA A 292 -20.53 -2.91 24.32
CA ALA A 292 -19.96 -1.95 23.37
C ALA A 292 -19.10 -2.66 22.30
N GLY A 293 -19.02 -2.10 21.13
CA GLY A 293 -18.03 -2.50 20.12
C GLY A 293 -16.60 -2.25 20.61
N GLY A 294 -15.67 -3.10 20.21
CA GLY A 294 -14.25 -2.88 20.45
C GLY A 294 -13.71 -1.77 19.55
N THR A 295 -12.66 -1.10 19.99
CA THR A 295 -12.02 -0.02 19.23
C THR A 295 -11.04 -0.57 18.20
N GLY A 296 -11.09 -0.06 16.99
CA GLY A 296 -10.10 -0.26 15.94
C GLY A 296 -8.86 0.61 16.15
N THR A 297 -7.74 0.16 15.68
CA THR A 297 -6.50 0.94 15.72
C THR A 297 -6.49 1.94 14.56
N ALA A 298 -6.31 3.22 14.88
CA ALA A 298 -6.25 4.29 13.88
C ALA A 298 -5.20 3.98 12.80
N GLY A 299 -5.57 4.13 11.52
CA GLY A 299 -4.73 3.81 10.37
C GLY A 299 -4.62 2.33 10.03
N GLN A 300 -5.26 1.42 10.79
CA GLN A 300 -5.27 -0.01 10.54
C GLN A 300 -6.67 -0.59 10.34
N GLY A 301 -7.69 0.00 10.94
CA GLY A 301 -9.06 -0.46 10.82
C GLY A 301 -10.04 0.35 11.66
N TYR A 302 -11.28 -0.08 11.68
CA TYR A 302 -12.40 0.63 12.29
C TYR A 302 -12.98 -0.13 13.48
N ASP A 303 -13.78 0.58 14.27
CA ASP A 303 -14.46 0.06 15.46
C ASP A 303 -15.49 -1.01 15.08
N GLY A 304 -15.73 -1.92 16.00
CA GLY A 304 -16.90 -2.78 15.95
C GLY A 304 -18.16 -2.03 16.35
N GLY A 305 -19.33 -2.56 15.95
CA GLY A 305 -20.65 -2.04 16.36
C GLY A 305 -21.04 -2.51 17.75
N ASP A 306 -21.93 -1.75 18.40
CA ASP A 306 -22.52 -2.12 19.69
C ASP A 306 -23.57 -3.22 19.53
N GLY A 307 -23.72 -4.05 20.54
CA GLY A 307 -24.86 -4.95 20.67
C GLY A 307 -26.16 -4.22 20.99
N SER A 308 -27.28 -4.96 21.04
CA SER A 308 -28.58 -4.44 21.45
C SER A 308 -29.21 -5.23 22.59
N GLY A 309 -30.16 -4.60 23.27
CA GLY A 309 -31.07 -5.20 24.27
C GLY A 309 -32.52 -4.87 23.92
N GLN A 310 -33.49 -5.76 24.30
CA GLN A 310 -34.92 -5.55 24.08
C GLN A 310 -35.67 -5.95 25.33
N THR A 311 -36.61 -5.12 25.77
CA THR A 311 -37.39 -5.33 27.00
C THR A 311 -38.30 -6.56 26.99
N SER A 312 -38.57 -7.10 25.79
CA SER A 312 -39.51 -8.24 25.66
C SER A 312 -38.93 -9.40 24.80
N SER A 313 -37.66 -9.26 24.38
CA SER A 313 -36.99 -10.29 23.59
C SER A 313 -35.46 -10.15 23.71
N THR A 314 -34.74 -11.13 23.21
CA THR A 314 -33.27 -11.15 23.19
C THR A 314 -32.76 -10.15 22.14
N GLY A 315 -31.71 -9.40 22.45
CA GLY A 315 -30.99 -8.53 21.52
C GLY A 315 -30.11 -9.31 20.56
N ALA A 316 -29.48 -8.61 19.64
CA ALA A 316 -28.47 -9.11 18.72
C ALA A 316 -27.10 -8.54 19.05
N GLY A 317 -26.03 -9.21 18.64
CA GLY A 317 -24.69 -8.65 18.70
C GLY A 317 -24.45 -7.56 17.66
N GLY A 318 -23.41 -6.77 17.84
CA GLY A 318 -22.90 -5.80 16.85
C GLY A 318 -22.02 -6.47 15.80
N GLY A 319 -21.89 -5.86 14.63
CA GLY A 319 -20.95 -6.29 13.58
C GLY A 319 -19.51 -6.01 13.97
N GLY A 320 -18.57 -6.85 13.56
CA GLY A 320 -17.14 -6.56 13.70
C GLY A 320 -16.68 -5.45 12.74
N GLY A 321 -15.71 -4.63 13.14
CA GLY A 321 -15.09 -3.62 12.29
C GLY A 321 -14.32 -4.23 11.12
N GLY A 322 -14.30 -3.55 9.99
CA GLY A 322 -13.49 -3.88 8.82
C GLY A 322 -12.34 -2.88 8.63
N ALA A 323 -11.51 -3.13 7.63
CA ALA A 323 -10.43 -2.21 7.27
C ALA A 323 -10.93 -0.94 6.57
N GLY A 324 -12.11 -0.99 5.95
CA GLY A 324 -12.70 0.11 5.18
C GLY A 324 -13.88 0.80 5.85
N ALA A 325 -14.54 0.17 6.84
CA ALA A 325 -15.69 0.73 7.53
C ALA A 325 -15.90 0.09 8.92
N ALA A 326 -16.55 0.82 9.81
CA ALA A 326 -16.99 0.31 11.11
C ALA A 326 -18.04 -0.78 10.95
N GLY A 327 -18.12 -1.68 11.93
CA GLY A 327 -19.21 -2.62 12.05
C GLY A 327 -20.51 -1.91 12.42
N ALA A 328 -21.64 -2.43 11.96
CA ALA A 328 -22.95 -1.88 12.27
C ALA A 328 -23.33 -2.17 13.73
N SER A 329 -23.94 -1.16 14.42
CA SER A 329 -24.52 -1.36 15.75
C SER A 329 -25.94 -1.92 15.62
N ALA A 330 -26.26 -2.92 16.44
CA ALA A 330 -27.58 -3.49 16.51
C ALA A 330 -28.55 -2.54 17.26
N THR A 331 -29.77 -2.42 16.79
CA THR A 331 -30.83 -1.62 17.40
C THR A 331 -32.02 -2.46 17.87
N ASN A 332 -32.09 -3.70 17.47
CA ASN A 332 -33.14 -4.65 17.78
C ASN A 332 -32.56 -6.08 17.86
N ASN A 333 -33.40 -7.09 17.73
CA ASN A 333 -33.01 -8.52 17.75
C ASN A 333 -32.49 -9.06 16.40
N THR A 334 -32.41 -8.22 15.37
CA THR A 334 -31.92 -8.63 14.04
C THR A 334 -30.39 -8.47 14.01
N GLY A 335 -29.72 -9.46 13.44
CA GLY A 335 -28.27 -9.40 13.22
C GLY A 335 -27.90 -8.28 12.26
N VAL A 336 -26.72 -7.74 12.46
CA VAL A 336 -26.18 -6.59 11.70
C VAL A 336 -24.84 -6.93 11.04
N ASP A 337 -24.58 -6.25 9.95
CA ASP A 337 -23.47 -6.56 9.09
C ASP A 337 -22.11 -6.13 9.68
N GLY A 338 -21.08 -6.86 9.32
CA GLY A 338 -19.70 -6.48 9.55
C GLY A 338 -19.26 -5.33 8.66
N GLY A 339 -18.27 -4.58 9.12
CA GLY A 339 -17.66 -3.48 8.38
C GLY A 339 -16.97 -3.95 7.09
N ALA A 340 -17.06 -3.16 6.04
CA ALA A 340 -16.41 -3.46 4.76
C ALA A 340 -14.89 -3.51 4.89
N GLY A 341 -14.25 -4.33 4.09
CA GLY A 341 -12.80 -4.37 3.91
C GLY A 341 -12.28 -3.23 3.03
N ALA A 342 -10.97 -3.18 2.86
CA ALA A 342 -10.28 -2.23 2.00
C ALA A 342 -9.71 -2.90 0.75
N THR A 343 -9.65 -2.14 -0.34
CA THR A 343 -9.12 -2.60 -1.64
C THR A 343 -7.70 -2.09 -1.83
N TRP A 344 -6.79 -2.97 -2.23
CA TRP A 344 -5.42 -2.60 -2.57
C TRP A 344 -5.26 -2.38 -4.07
N VAL A 345 -4.05 -2.01 -4.49
CA VAL A 345 -3.67 -1.75 -5.89
C VAL A 345 -3.81 -2.95 -6.83
N ASP A 346 -4.00 -4.15 -6.29
CA ASP A 346 -4.32 -5.37 -7.04
C ASP A 346 -5.84 -5.53 -7.32
N ASN A 347 -6.66 -4.53 -6.95
CA ASN A 347 -8.11 -4.50 -7.05
C ASN A 347 -8.82 -5.61 -6.26
N VAL A 348 -8.15 -6.19 -5.24
CA VAL A 348 -8.76 -7.18 -4.36
C VAL A 348 -9.10 -6.55 -3.02
N THR A 349 -10.37 -6.67 -2.62
CA THR A 349 -10.85 -6.24 -1.30
C THR A 349 -10.56 -7.32 -0.27
N ARG A 350 -9.99 -6.93 0.90
CA ARG A 350 -9.61 -7.81 2.01
C ARG A 350 -9.96 -7.18 3.35
N ALA A 351 -9.86 -7.94 4.42
CA ALA A 351 -10.05 -7.50 5.80
C ALA A 351 -11.47 -6.96 6.07
N GLY A 352 -12.51 -7.70 5.67
CA GLY A 352 -13.90 -7.43 6.08
C GLY A 352 -14.17 -7.94 7.50
N GLY A 353 -14.98 -7.21 8.27
CA GLY A 353 -15.45 -7.62 9.60
C GLY A 353 -16.49 -8.74 9.55
N GLY A 354 -16.64 -9.50 10.62
CA GLY A 354 -17.68 -10.54 10.75
C GLY A 354 -19.06 -9.95 11.02
N GLY A 355 -20.12 -10.55 10.48
CA GLY A 355 -21.50 -10.25 10.81
C GLY A 355 -21.90 -10.77 12.19
N SER A 356 -22.86 -10.15 12.84
CA SER A 356 -23.33 -10.56 14.20
C SER A 356 -24.28 -11.74 14.17
N GLY A 357 -24.27 -12.49 15.26
CA GLY A 357 -25.28 -13.49 15.54
C GLY A 357 -26.62 -12.89 15.98
N ALA A 358 -27.71 -13.62 15.74
CA ALA A 358 -29.06 -13.22 16.12
C ALA A 358 -29.85 -14.36 16.71
N VAL A 359 -31.00 -14.03 17.34
CA VAL A 359 -31.93 -15.01 17.90
C VAL A 359 -32.71 -15.76 16.81
N ASP A 360 -33.26 -16.92 17.15
CA ASP A 360 -34.06 -17.80 16.25
C ASP A 360 -35.32 -17.16 15.68
N VAL A 361 -35.81 -16.08 16.28
CA VAL A 361 -37.03 -15.36 15.85
C VAL A 361 -36.72 -14.08 15.11
N ALA A 362 -35.41 -13.75 14.94
CA ALA A 362 -35.00 -12.59 14.18
C ALA A 362 -35.26 -12.78 12.69
N SER A 363 -35.35 -11.68 11.98
CA SER A 363 -35.51 -11.69 10.53
C SER A 363 -34.21 -12.08 9.78
N GLY A 364 -33.07 -12.22 10.47
CA GLY A 364 -31.80 -12.66 9.86
C GLY A 364 -30.62 -12.48 10.80
N ALA A 365 -29.55 -13.17 10.52
CA ALA A 365 -28.23 -12.92 11.06
C ALA A 365 -27.50 -11.86 10.21
N GLY A 366 -26.47 -11.23 10.74
CA GLY A 366 -25.66 -10.25 10.01
C GLY A 366 -24.82 -10.89 8.94
N SER A 367 -24.67 -10.21 7.81
CA SER A 367 -23.73 -10.61 6.75
C SER A 367 -22.31 -10.20 7.13
N GLY A 368 -21.33 -10.96 6.70
CA GLY A 368 -19.93 -10.53 6.76
C GLY A 368 -19.66 -9.36 5.82
N GLY A 369 -18.77 -8.48 6.22
CA GLY A 369 -18.29 -7.36 5.44
C GLY A 369 -17.57 -7.84 4.16
N SER A 370 -17.66 -7.05 3.10
CA SER A 370 -16.91 -7.31 1.86
C SER A 370 -15.43 -7.48 2.14
N GLY A 371 -14.76 -8.34 1.39
CA GLY A 371 -13.35 -8.68 1.64
C GLY A 371 -13.16 -9.93 2.48
N GLY A 372 -14.20 -10.76 2.62
CA GLY A 372 -14.11 -12.10 3.19
C GLY A 372 -14.63 -12.27 4.61
N GLY A 373 -15.37 -11.29 5.15
CA GLY A 373 -16.03 -11.41 6.46
C GLY A 373 -16.96 -12.60 6.58
N GLY A 374 -16.95 -13.29 7.72
CA GLY A 374 -17.83 -14.41 8.01
C GLY A 374 -19.24 -13.94 8.38
N ASN A 375 -20.29 -14.63 7.90
CA ASN A 375 -21.67 -14.35 8.26
C ASN A 375 -22.00 -14.84 9.67
N GLY A 376 -22.82 -14.09 10.38
CA GLY A 376 -23.35 -14.51 11.69
C GLY A 376 -24.26 -15.71 11.62
N GLY A 377 -24.48 -16.35 12.75
CA GLY A 377 -25.41 -17.46 12.95
C GLY A 377 -26.80 -16.98 13.35
N LEU A 378 -27.84 -17.66 12.93
CA LEU A 378 -29.23 -17.45 13.35
C LEU A 378 -29.66 -18.62 14.25
N GLY A 379 -30.17 -18.33 15.46
CA GLY A 379 -30.60 -19.37 16.40
C GLY A 379 -29.48 -20.36 16.67
N SER A 380 -29.74 -21.66 16.49
CA SER A 380 -28.74 -22.73 16.63
C SER A 380 -27.85 -22.91 15.41
N GLY A 381 -28.05 -22.10 14.35
CA GLY A 381 -27.27 -22.18 13.14
C GLY A 381 -25.85 -21.67 13.34
N ASN A 382 -24.88 -22.35 12.71
CA ASN A 382 -23.47 -21.97 12.80
C ASN A 382 -23.21 -20.69 12.01
N ALA A 383 -22.37 -19.83 12.57
CA ALA A 383 -21.76 -18.76 11.85
C ALA A 383 -20.64 -19.28 10.91
N THR A 384 -20.22 -18.47 9.97
CA THR A 384 -19.12 -18.82 9.07
C THR A 384 -17.81 -18.18 9.48
N ALA A 385 -16.72 -18.85 9.17
CA ALA A 385 -15.38 -18.29 9.38
C ALA A 385 -15.10 -17.12 8.42
N GLY A 386 -14.25 -16.21 8.81
CA GLY A 386 -13.59 -15.28 7.92
C GLY A 386 -12.72 -16.05 6.90
N SER A 387 -12.63 -15.53 5.69
CA SER A 387 -11.86 -16.15 4.61
C SER A 387 -10.38 -16.19 4.97
N ALA A 388 -9.75 -17.33 4.75
CA ALA A 388 -8.31 -17.48 4.96
C ALA A 388 -7.50 -16.55 4.04
N ASN A 389 -6.37 -16.07 4.51
CA ASN A 389 -5.44 -15.20 3.78
C ASN A 389 -6.07 -13.86 3.35
N THR A 390 -7.01 -13.37 4.14
CA THR A 390 -7.64 -12.06 3.95
C THR A 390 -7.65 -11.22 5.22
N GLY A 391 -7.31 -11.79 6.37
CA GLY A 391 -7.40 -11.13 7.66
C GLY A 391 -8.81 -10.82 8.13
N SER A 392 -9.83 -11.47 7.55
CA SER A 392 -11.23 -11.13 7.81
C SER A 392 -11.74 -11.69 9.13
N GLY A 393 -12.67 -10.99 9.76
CA GLY A 393 -13.33 -11.40 11.00
C GLY A 393 -14.31 -12.56 10.79
N GLY A 394 -14.45 -13.44 11.80
CA GLY A 394 -15.46 -14.51 11.84
C GLY A 394 -16.83 -14.03 12.29
N GLY A 395 -17.90 -14.65 11.84
CA GLY A 395 -19.27 -14.35 12.26
C GLY A 395 -19.57 -14.71 13.70
N GLY A 396 -20.38 -13.91 14.41
CA GLY A 396 -20.88 -14.15 15.75
C GLY A 396 -21.91 -15.28 15.80
N ALA A 397 -21.90 -16.10 16.84
CA ALA A 397 -22.86 -17.18 17.00
C ALA A 397 -24.27 -16.64 17.33
N GLY A 398 -25.28 -17.23 16.75
CA GLY A 398 -26.65 -17.04 17.13
C GLY A 398 -27.00 -17.71 18.47
N GLY A 399 -28.21 -17.50 18.94
CA GLY A 399 -28.71 -18.16 20.15
C GLY A 399 -30.21 -18.43 20.05
N ILE A 400 -30.70 -19.37 20.85
CA ILE A 400 -32.10 -19.71 21.00
C ILE A 400 -32.66 -19.00 22.21
N ARG A 401 -33.92 -18.51 22.14
CA ARG A 401 -34.60 -17.82 23.25
C ARG A 401 -34.56 -18.64 24.54
N GLN A 402 -34.71 -17.93 25.70
CA GLN A 402 -34.80 -18.55 27.03
C GLN A 402 -35.68 -19.78 27.08
N GLY A 403 -35.18 -20.85 27.66
CA GLY A 403 -35.88 -22.14 27.84
C GLY A 403 -35.43 -23.22 26.83
N PHE A 404 -34.64 -22.91 25.84
CA PHE A 404 -34.07 -23.84 24.87
C PHE A 404 -32.55 -23.86 25.02
N THR A 405 -31.97 -25.06 24.97
CA THR A 405 -30.51 -25.28 25.04
C THR A 405 -29.94 -25.36 23.63
N GLY A 406 -28.96 -24.54 23.31
CA GLY A 406 -28.18 -24.63 22.10
C GLY A 406 -27.84 -23.25 21.52
N SER A 407 -26.60 -23.03 21.24
CA SER A 407 -26.13 -21.96 20.38
C SER A 407 -25.40 -22.56 19.19
N GLY A 408 -25.39 -21.85 18.07
CA GLY A 408 -24.52 -22.19 16.96
C GLY A 408 -23.03 -22.05 17.31
N ASN A 409 -22.18 -22.59 16.47
CA ASN A 409 -20.73 -22.32 16.56
C ASN A 409 -20.42 -20.93 16.01
N PRO A 410 -19.59 -20.12 16.68
CA PRO A 410 -19.07 -18.91 16.08
C PRO A 410 -18.05 -19.23 14.98
N GLY A 411 -17.88 -18.30 14.06
CA GLY A 411 -16.87 -18.39 13.02
C GLY A 411 -15.48 -18.05 13.54
N ASN A 412 -14.47 -18.78 13.14
CA ASN A 412 -13.07 -18.40 13.36
C ASN A 412 -12.73 -17.16 12.51
N GLY A 413 -11.74 -16.39 12.92
CA GLY A 413 -11.12 -15.38 12.06
C GLY A 413 -10.30 -16.01 10.93
N GLY A 414 -10.16 -15.30 9.83
CA GLY A 414 -9.27 -15.67 8.73
C GLY A 414 -7.81 -15.33 9.05
N SER A 415 -6.87 -16.11 8.54
CA SER A 415 -5.44 -15.77 8.63
C SER A 415 -5.11 -14.49 7.88
N GLY A 416 -4.03 -13.82 8.28
CA GLY A 416 -3.46 -12.68 7.61
C GLY A 416 -2.76 -13.02 6.28
N ILE A 417 -2.21 -12.00 5.64
CA ILE A 417 -1.45 -12.09 4.40
C ILE A 417 -0.45 -10.93 4.32
N VAL A 418 0.70 -11.16 3.70
CA VAL A 418 1.62 -10.10 3.29
C VAL A 418 1.82 -10.20 1.79
N ILE A 419 1.72 -9.07 1.10
CA ILE A 419 1.98 -8.96 -0.33
C ILE A 419 3.00 -7.85 -0.55
N ILE A 420 4.03 -8.14 -1.32
CA ILE A 420 5.05 -7.18 -1.74
C ILE A 420 5.05 -7.16 -3.26
N ARG A 421 5.12 -5.98 -3.89
CA ARG A 421 5.29 -5.87 -5.33
C ARG A 421 6.30 -4.80 -5.70
N TYR A 422 6.90 -4.96 -6.86
CA TYR A 422 7.78 -3.96 -7.48
C TYR A 422 7.72 -4.07 -9.01
N ALA A 423 8.09 -2.99 -9.70
CA ALA A 423 8.17 -2.97 -11.17
C ALA A 423 9.28 -3.90 -11.69
N THR A 424 9.04 -4.54 -12.87
CA THR A 424 9.98 -5.47 -13.52
C THR A 424 10.55 -4.88 -14.80
#